data_5a514f5c902c915047fe14d740650bbd
#
_entry.id   5a514f5c902c915047fe14d740650bbd
#
_cell.length_a   1.000
_cell.length_b   1.000
_cell.length_c   1.000
_cell.angle_alpha   90.00
_cell.angle_beta   90.00
_cell.angle_gamma   90.00
#
_symmetry.space_group_name_H-M   'P 1'
#
loop_
_entity.id
_entity.type
_entity.pdbx_description
1 polymer ?
#
loop_
_entity_poly.entity_id
_entity_poly.type
_entity_poly.pdbx_seq_one_letter_code
_entity_poly.pdbx_strand_id
1 'polypeptide(L)'
;YNTEEAFTIAQGPIREFMYGQTQEKDLKLFVDISDETYDSYDDVPMTTLIPAFILSELRAAFIIGFVIYIPFIVIDMVVASVLMSMGMMMLPPTTISLPFKILLFVLADGWDLVIKSLVQTFY
;
A
#
# COMPACT_ATOMS: atom_id res chain seq x y z
N TYR A 1 34.84 -6.01 -13.49
CA TYR A 1 33.65 -6.72 -14.01
C TYR A 1 33.14 -6.02 -15.26
N ASN A 2 32.64 -6.80 -16.22
CA ASN A 2 31.91 -6.22 -17.34
C ASN A 2 30.46 -5.93 -16.89
N THR A 3 29.69 -5.28 -17.79
CA THR A 3 28.33 -4.86 -17.46
C THR A 3 27.41 -6.04 -17.12
N GLU A 4 27.53 -7.16 -17.87
CA GLU A 4 26.71 -8.34 -17.65
C GLU A 4 27.01 -9.02 -16.31
N GLU A 5 28.28 -9.14 -15.96
CA GLU A 5 28.70 -9.73 -14.67
C GLU A 5 28.25 -8.90 -13.50
N ALA A 6 28.42 -7.57 -13.59
CA ALA A 6 27.99 -6.66 -12.54
C ALA A 6 26.48 -6.73 -12.34
N PHE A 7 25.72 -6.80 -13.44
CA PHE A 7 24.27 -6.89 -13.39
C PHE A 7 23.80 -8.20 -12.73
N THR A 8 24.46 -9.33 -13.09
CA THR A 8 24.12 -10.63 -12.52
C THR A 8 24.39 -10.67 -11.01
N ILE A 9 25.52 -10.12 -10.58
CA ILE A 9 25.86 -10.05 -9.16
C ILE A 9 24.87 -9.16 -8.40
N ALA A 10 24.52 -8.01 -8.98
CA ALA A 10 23.60 -7.06 -8.36
C ALA A 10 22.18 -7.61 -8.23
N GLN A 11 21.75 -8.48 -9.12
CA GLN A 11 20.40 -9.05 -9.07
C GLN A 11 20.13 -9.89 -7.82
N GLY A 12 21.16 -10.55 -7.26
CA GLY A 12 20.97 -11.45 -6.13
C GLY A 12 20.29 -10.81 -4.93
N PRO A 13 20.91 -9.76 -4.33
CA PRO A 13 20.29 -9.08 -3.18
C PRO A 13 18.96 -8.41 -3.53
N ILE A 14 18.85 -7.85 -4.75
CA ILE A 14 17.61 -7.20 -5.19
C ILE A 14 16.49 -8.22 -5.31
N ARG A 15 16.75 -9.38 -5.90
CA ARG A 15 15.76 -10.45 -6.02
C ARG A 15 15.31 -10.93 -4.64
N GLU A 16 16.25 -11.13 -3.73
CA GLU A 16 15.94 -11.58 -2.38
C GLU A 16 15.01 -10.58 -1.67
N PHE A 17 15.29 -9.29 -1.78
CA PHE A 17 14.41 -8.25 -1.23
C PHE A 17 13.02 -8.30 -1.88
N MET A 18 12.96 -8.39 -3.20
CA MET A 18 11.69 -8.41 -3.92
C MET A 18 10.85 -9.64 -3.56
N TYR A 19 11.46 -10.81 -3.42
CA TYR A 19 10.74 -12.01 -2.98
C TYR A 19 10.17 -11.84 -1.58
N GLY A 20 10.92 -11.24 -0.67
CA GLY A 20 10.45 -11.00 0.68
C GLY A 20 9.26 -10.05 0.75
N GLN A 21 9.13 -9.16 -0.21
CA GLN A 21 8.06 -8.17 -0.26
C GLN A 21 6.89 -8.60 -1.15
N THR A 22 7.08 -9.61 -2.00
CA THR A 22 6.05 -10.06 -2.94
C THR A 22 5.18 -11.12 -2.28
N GLN A 23 3.85 -10.94 -2.35
CA GLN A 23 2.91 -11.95 -1.86
C GLN A 23 2.89 -13.15 -2.80
N GLU A 24 2.81 -14.33 -2.22
CA GLU A 24 2.82 -15.59 -2.98
C GLU A 24 1.73 -15.64 -4.04
N LYS A 25 0.53 -15.16 -3.72
CA LYS A 25 -0.58 -15.18 -4.67
C LYS A 25 -0.34 -14.29 -5.88
N ASP A 26 0.35 -13.16 -5.69
CA ASP A 26 0.66 -12.25 -6.78
C ASP A 26 1.75 -12.83 -7.68
N LEU A 27 2.76 -13.45 -7.07
CA LEU A 27 3.79 -14.14 -7.83
C LEU A 27 3.21 -15.30 -8.63
N LYS A 28 2.33 -16.08 -8.02
CA LYS A 28 1.67 -17.20 -8.68
C LYS A 28 0.84 -16.74 -9.87
N LEU A 29 0.14 -15.61 -9.74
CA LEU A 29 -0.65 -15.05 -10.83
C LEU A 29 0.20 -14.81 -12.06
N PHE A 30 1.36 -14.17 -11.92
CA PHE A 30 2.22 -13.83 -13.03
C PHE A 30 2.97 -15.06 -13.56
N VAL A 31 3.28 -16.02 -12.71
CA VAL A 31 3.83 -17.30 -13.15
C VAL A 31 2.82 -18.04 -14.03
N ASP A 32 1.55 -18.06 -13.62
CA ASP A 32 0.49 -18.69 -14.41
C ASP A 32 0.28 -17.99 -15.76
N ILE A 33 0.35 -16.67 -15.77
CA ILE A 33 0.22 -15.89 -17.01
C ILE A 33 1.36 -16.19 -17.98
N SER A 34 2.56 -16.43 -17.48
CA SER A 34 3.72 -16.74 -18.32
C SER A 34 3.67 -18.12 -18.95
N ASP A 35 2.73 -18.97 -18.52
CA ASP A 35 2.57 -20.36 -18.98
C ASP A 35 3.80 -21.23 -18.73
N GLU A 36 4.66 -20.82 -17.81
CA GLU A 36 5.84 -21.60 -17.45
C GLU A 36 5.72 -22.08 -16.01
N THR A 37 6.35 -23.21 -15.72
CA THR A 37 6.41 -23.74 -14.37
C THR A 37 7.84 -23.69 -13.86
N TYR A 38 7.98 -23.37 -12.57
CA TYR A 38 9.29 -23.24 -11.93
C TYR A 38 9.32 -24.11 -10.70
N ASP A 39 10.42 -24.80 -10.48
CA ASP A 39 10.60 -25.69 -9.35
C ASP A 39 10.83 -24.95 -8.05
N SER A 40 11.39 -23.75 -8.14
CA SER A 40 11.62 -22.90 -6.96
C SER A 40 11.50 -21.44 -7.35
N TYR A 41 11.41 -20.58 -6.33
CA TYR A 41 11.34 -19.14 -6.54
C TYR A 41 12.60 -18.56 -7.17
N ASP A 42 13.74 -19.22 -6.96
CA ASP A 42 15.02 -18.77 -7.55
C ASP A 42 15.03 -18.90 -9.07
N ASP A 43 14.21 -19.79 -9.61
CA ASP A 43 14.11 -20.03 -11.05
C ASP A 43 13.20 -19.03 -11.77
N VAL A 44 12.40 -18.26 -11.03
CA VAL A 44 11.49 -17.28 -11.63
C VAL A 44 12.29 -16.12 -12.21
N PRO A 45 12.11 -15.78 -13.49
CA PRO A 45 12.87 -14.67 -14.08
C PRO A 45 12.42 -13.31 -13.54
N MET A 46 13.31 -12.34 -13.62
CA MET A 46 13.00 -10.97 -13.18
C MET A 46 11.83 -10.38 -13.97
N THR A 47 11.65 -10.76 -15.22
CA THR A 47 10.53 -10.29 -16.04
C THR A 47 9.17 -10.71 -15.49
N THR A 48 9.12 -11.80 -14.72
CA THR A 48 7.90 -12.25 -14.03
C THR A 48 7.83 -11.68 -12.61
N LEU A 49 8.96 -11.60 -11.93
CA LEU A 49 9.03 -11.11 -10.54
C LEU A 49 8.71 -9.63 -10.43
N ILE A 50 9.22 -8.80 -11.32
CA ILE A 50 9.04 -7.35 -11.27
C ILE A 50 7.55 -6.96 -11.24
N PRO A 51 6.69 -7.41 -12.17
CA PRO A 51 5.27 -7.05 -12.11
C PRO A 51 4.57 -7.61 -10.87
N ALA A 52 4.94 -8.81 -10.40
CA ALA A 52 4.38 -9.36 -9.18
C ALA A 52 4.74 -8.52 -7.96
N PHE A 53 5.98 -8.08 -7.88
CA PHE A 53 6.45 -7.19 -6.83
C PHE A 53 5.70 -5.85 -6.85
N ILE A 54 5.54 -5.25 -8.04
CA ILE A 54 4.82 -3.98 -8.18
C ILE A 54 3.37 -4.14 -7.73
N LEU A 55 2.70 -5.21 -8.11
CA LEU A 55 1.33 -5.46 -7.71
C LEU A 55 1.20 -5.60 -6.20
N SER A 56 2.12 -6.34 -5.56
CA SER A 56 2.13 -6.50 -4.10
C SER A 56 2.36 -5.17 -3.38
N GLU A 57 3.27 -4.34 -3.88
CA GLU A 57 3.54 -3.03 -3.30
C GLU A 57 2.34 -2.09 -3.43
N LEU A 58 1.67 -2.09 -4.59
CA LEU A 58 0.47 -1.29 -4.79
C LEU A 58 -0.65 -1.74 -3.85
N ARG A 59 -0.83 -3.04 -3.67
CA ARG A 59 -1.84 -3.57 -2.75
C ARG A 59 -1.56 -3.13 -1.33
N ALA A 60 -0.32 -3.24 -0.88
CA ALA A 60 0.06 -2.80 0.46
C ALA A 60 -0.20 -1.32 0.65
N ALA A 61 0.15 -0.50 -0.35
CA ALA A 61 -0.07 0.94 -0.30
C ALA A 61 -1.55 1.28 -0.19
N PHE A 62 -2.41 0.63 -0.97
CA PHE A 62 -3.86 0.85 -0.91
C PHE A 62 -4.45 0.43 0.43
N ILE A 63 -4.01 -0.70 0.99
CA ILE A 63 -4.47 -1.16 2.30
C ILE A 63 -4.10 -0.15 3.38
N ILE A 64 -2.86 0.32 3.39
CA ILE A 64 -2.40 1.32 4.36
C ILE A 64 -3.21 2.61 4.22
N GLY A 65 -3.38 3.10 2.99
CA GLY A 65 -4.14 4.30 2.74
C GLY A 65 -5.60 4.18 3.16
N PHE A 66 -6.20 3.02 2.94
CA PHE A 66 -7.58 2.75 3.34
C PHE A 66 -7.74 2.77 4.85
N VAL A 67 -6.83 2.11 5.57
CA VAL A 67 -6.87 2.07 7.05
C VAL A 67 -6.75 3.47 7.64
N ILE A 68 -5.87 4.30 7.06
CA ILE A 68 -5.70 5.68 7.51
C ILE A 68 -6.93 6.53 7.17
N TYR A 69 -7.58 6.23 6.05
CA TYR A 69 -8.71 7.02 5.54
C TYR A 69 -10.03 6.77 6.30
N ILE A 70 -10.23 5.57 6.85
CA ILE A 70 -11.49 5.20 7.53
C ILE A 70 -11.90 6.19 8.62
N PRO A 71 -11.04 6.61 9.56
CA PRO A 71 -11.45 7.56 10.60
C PRO A 71 -11.95 8.87 10.01
N PHE A 72 -11.37 9.33 8.91
CA PHE A 72 -11.78 10.57 8.26
C PHE A 72 -13.16 10.45 7.60
N ILE A 73 -13.46 9.29 7.02
CA ILE A 73 -14.81 9.03 6.46
C ILE A 73 -15.85 9.09 7.57
N VAL A 74 -15.57 8.50 8.72
CA VAL A 74 -16.48 8.51 9.87
C VAL A 74 -16.78 9.94 10.30
N ILE A 75 -15.76 10.79 10.38
CA ILE A 75 -15.94 12.20 10.72
C ILE A 75 -16.80 12.91 9.69
N ASP A 76 -16.56 12.70 8.41
CA ASP A 76 -17.37 13.31 7.34
C ASP A 76 -18.83 12.92 7.47
N MET A 77 -19.11 11.65 7.74
CA MET A 77 -20.48 11.16 7.92
C MET A 77 -21.16 11.78 9.14
N VAL A 78 -20.46 11.86 10.27
CA VAL A 78 -21.00 12.44 11.49
C VAL A 78 -21.31 13.92 11.28
N VAL A 79 -20.37 14.66 10.70
CA VAL A 79 -20.56 16.10 10.44
C VAL A 79 -21.72 16.32 9.47
N ALA A 80 -21.78 15.53 8.40
CA ALA A 80 -22.88 15.64 7.44
C ALA A 80 -24.23 15.38 8.11
N SER A 81 -24.32 14.36 8.95
CA SER A 81 -25.57 14.02 9.67
C SER A 81 -25.98 15.13 10.60
N VAL A 82 -25.03 15.71 11.36
CA VAL A 82 -25.31 16.80 12.29
C VAL A 82 -25.79 18.04 11.52
N LEU A 83 -25.12 18.40 10.43
CA LEU A 83 -25.51 19.58 9.64
C LEU A 83 -26.89 19.41 9.03
N MET A 84 -27.21 18.21 8.53
CA MET A 84 -28.52 17.92 7.98
C MET A 84 -29.61 18.01 9.07
N SER A 85 -29.33 17.52 10.26
CA SER A 85 -30.24 17.59 11.40
C SER A 85 -30.52 19.02 11.82
N MET A 86 -29.54 19.91 11.65
CA MET A 86 -29.67 21.33 11.98
C MET A 86 -30.23 22.16 10.83
N GLY A 87 -30.52 21.55 9.70
CA GLY A 87 -31.04 22.25 8.53
C GLY A 87 -29.97 23.02 7.74
N MET A 88 -28.69 22.80 8.00
CA MET A 88 -27.59 23.50 7.36
C MET A 88 -27.14 22.77 6.09
N MET A 89 -28.05 22.49 5.19
CA MET A 89 -27.78 21.68 3.99
C MET A 89 -26.89 22.42 2.97
N MET A 90 -26.80 23.75 3.07
CA MET A 90 -26.00 24.55 2.13
C MET A 90 -24.51 24.63 2.47
N LEU A 91 -24.10 24.22 3.69
CA LEU A 91 -22.70 24.22 4.07
C LEU A 91 -22.03 22.93 3.63
N PRO A 92 -20.85 23.00 2.98
CA PRO A 92 -20.12 21.78 2.59
C PRO A 92 -19.65 21.01 3.82
N PRO A 93 -20.09 19.73 4.02
CA PRO A 93 -19.63 18.94 5.16
C PRO A 93 -18.11 18.75 5.19
N THR A 94 -17.49 18.61 4.03
CA THR A 94 -16.04 18.41 3.93
C THR A 94 -15.25 19.61 4.47
N THR A 95 -15.73 20.84 4.20
CA THR A 95 -15.07 22.05 4.67
C THR A 95 -15.17 22.20 6.19
N ILE A 96 -16.34 21.89 6.76
CA ILE A 96 -16.56 22.01 8.20
C ILE A 96 -15.85 20.88 8.95
N SER A 97 -15.75 19.69 8.35
CA SER A 97 -15.09 18.55 8.99
C SER A 97 -13.57 18.67 8.99
N LEU A 98 -12.99 19.53 8.16
CA LEU A 98 -11.52 19.63 8.03
C LEU A 98 -10.81 19.92 9.34
N PRO A 99 -11.23 20.90 10.18
CA PRO A 99 -10.59 21.10 11.49
C PRO A 99 -10.68 19.89 12.40
N PHE A 100 -11.81 19.18 12.37
CA PHE A 100 -11.99 17.97 13.16
C PHE A 100 -11.11 16.84 12.69
N LYS A 101 -10.92 16.73 11.38
CA LYS A 101 -10.00 15.73 10.80
C LYS A 101 -8.56 15.96 11.24
N ILE A 102 -8.11 17.21 11.19
CA ILE A 102 -6.76 17.58 11.62
C ILE A 102 -6.59 17.27 13.10
N LEU A 103 -7.56 17.64 13.91
CA LEU A 103 -7.53 17.38 15.35
C LEU A 103 -7.49 15.89 15.64
N LEU A 104 -8.34 15.11 14.99
CA LEU A 104 -8.34 13.66 15.16
C LEU A 104 -7.00 13.04 14.76
N PHE A 105 -6.43 13.48 13.65
CA PHE A 105 -5.15 12.97 13.17
C PHE A 105 -4.06 13.21 14.22
N VAL A 106 -4.03 14.39 14.81
CA VAL A 106 -3.06 14.74 15.85
C VAL A 106 -3.31 13.94 17.12
N LEU A 107 -4.57 13.88 17.59
CA LEU A 107 -4.92 13.19 18.84
C LEU A 107 -4.73 11.69 18.77
N ALA A 108 -4.94 11.09 17.59
CA ALA A 108 -4.79 9.65 17.39
C ALA A 108 -3.37 9.25 17.01
N ASP A 109 -2.40 10.18 17.14
CA ASP A 109 -1.02 9.93 16.74
C ASP A 109 -0.94 9.44 15.29
N GLY A 110 -1.66 10.14 14.40
CA GLY A 110 -1.77 9.74 13.00
C GLY A 110 -0.42 9.60 12.31
N TRP A 111 0.55 10.44 12.64
CA TRP A 111 1.89 10.33 12.08
C TRP A 111 2.56 9.03 12.48
N ASP A 112 2.40 8.59 13.73
CA ASP A 112 2.91 7.30 14.18
C ASP A 112 2.27 6.16 13.40
N LEU A 113 0.96 6.23 13.19
CA LEU A 113 0.25 5.22 12.43
C LEU A 113 0.77 5.12 11.00
N VAL A 114 0.96 6.25 10.33
CA VAL A 114 1.48 6.29 8.97
C VAL A 114 2.87 5.66 8.91
N ILE A 115 3.77 6.10 9.78
CA ILE A 115 5.16 5.64 9.78
C ILE A 115 5.24 4.15 10.14
N LYS A 116 4.53 3.73 11.18
CA LYS A 116 4.52 2.31 11.58
C LYS A 116 3.96 1.42 10.50
N SER A 117 2.88 1.83 9.86
CA SER A 117 2.28 1.05 8.78
C SER A 117 3.24 0.87 7.61
N LEU A 118 3.95 1.94 7.24
CA LEU A 118 4.93 1.89 6.17
C LEU A 118 6.13 1.01 6.53
N VAL A 119 6.66 1.17 7.74
CA VAL A 119 7.84 0.41 8.19
C VAL A 119 7.51 -1.08 8.28
N GLN A 120 6.33 -1.43 8.77
CA GLN A 120 5.93 -2.82 8.92
C GLN A 120 5.84 -3.57 7.59
N THR A 121 5.72 -2.87 6.46
CA THR A 121 5.73 -3.53 5.15
C THR A 121 7.09 -4.14 4.81
N PHE A 122 8.15 -3.73 5.50
CA PHE A 122 9.50 -4.22 5.25
C PHE A 122 9.99 -5.25 6.27
N TYR A 123 9.18 -5.56 7.28
CA TYR A 123 9.59 -6.51 8.34
C TYR A 123 8.58 -7.65 8.51
#